data_97b3dcb72f45a4588ed7e85c18f12d8d
#
_entry.id   97b3dcb72f45a4588ed7e85c18f12d8d
#
_cell.length_a   1.000
_cell.length_b   1.000
_cell.length_c   1.000
_cell.angle_alpha   90.00
_cell.angle_beta   90.00
_cell.angle_gamma   90.00
#
_symmetry.space_group_name_H-M   'P 1'
#
loop_
_entity.id
_entity.type
_entity.pdbx_description
1 polymer ?
#
loop_
_entity_poly.entity_id
_entity_poly.type
_entity_poly.pdbx_seq_one_letter_code
_entity_poly.pdbx_strand_id
1 'polypeptide(L)'
;MSENGALVLVVDDERALVELIVGYLEQEGYRVARAHDGRAALDLARRARPDVVVLDLMLPEIDGLEVCRQLRTFADPYVIMLTARAEEVDKLIGLAVGADDYLTKPFSPRELVARVKALLRRPRAGVATAPPPAPPRWFGDLSVDADTHEVRRGDDLLALTPLEFALVRLLSAHPRRVFTREQLLDQVWGDDYYGDGHVLDVHISNLRHKLEADPANPVYVETVRGAGYRWGPRPA
;
A
#
# COMPACT_ATOMS: atom_id res chain seq x y z
N MET A 1 6.58 -14.05 -16.09
CA MET A 1 6.01 -15.28 -15.47
C MET A 1 4.73 -14.89 -14.78
N SER A 2 3.67 -15.63 -15.03
CA SER A 2 2.28 -15.27 -14.79
C SER A 2 1.97 -14.87 -13.36
N GLU A 3 1.41 -13.68 -13.16
CA GLU A 3 0.72 -13.23 -11.95
C GLU A 3 -0.56 -14.08 -11.65
N ASN A 4 -0.71 -15.18 -12.36
CA ASN A 4 -1.85 -16.09 -12.42
C ASN A 4 -2.00 -17.00 -11.18
N GLY A 5 -1.85 -16.48 -10.01
CA GLY A 5 -2.06 -17.22 -8.77
C GLY A 5 -2.32 -16.33 -7.58
N ALA A 6 -2.24 -15.00 -7.75
CA ALA A 6 -2.51 -14.07 -6.67
C ALA A 6 -3.97 -14.21 -6.17
N LEU A 7 -4.14 -14.16 -4.86
CA LEU A 7 -5.44 -14.25 -4.21
C LEU A 7 -5.94 -12.84 -3.85
N VAL A 8 -7.10 -12.48 -4.37
CA VAL A 8 -7.79 -11.23 -4.03
C VAL A 8 -8.98 -11.55 -3.12
N LEU A 9 -9.07 -10.89 -1.98
CA LEU A 9 -10.24 -10.93 -1.11
C LEU A 9 -11.11 -9.71 -1.39
N VAL A 10 -12.36 -9.94 -1.81
CA VAL A 10 -13.36 -8.88 -2.04
C VAL A 10 -14.33 -8.85 -0.89
N VAL A 11 -14.50 -7.67 -0.27
CA VAL A 11 -15.32 -7.46 0.93
C VAL A 11 -16.27 -6.29 0.71
N ASP A 12 -17.54 -6.60 0.59
CA ASP A 12 -18.62 -5.61 0.43
C ASP A 12 -19.96 -6.29 0.82
N ASP A 13 -20.84 -5.59 1.51
CA ASP A 13 -22.14 -6.12 1.91
C ASP A 13 -23.12 -6.23 0.73
N GLU A 14 -22.88 -5.46 -0.35
CA GLU A 14 -23.63 -5.52 -1.60
C GLU A 14 -23.22 -6.72 -2.44
N ARG A 15 -23.91 -7.84 -2.30
CA ARG A 15 -23.60 -9.11 -3.00
C ARG A 15 -23.48 -8.97 -4.51
N ALA A 16 -24.34 -8.14 -5.13
CA ALA A 16 -24.32 -7.94 -6.57
C ALA A 16 -23.02 -7.26 -7.04
N LEU A 17 -22.52 -6.29 -6.28
CA LEU A 17 -21.24 -5.64 -6.55
C LEU A 17 -20.07 -6.60 -6.35
N VAL A 18 -20.08 -7.42 -5.30
CA VAL A 18 -19.07 -8.47 -5.08
C VAL A 18 -18.99 -9.40 -6.27
N GLU A 19 -20.12 -9.97 -6.74
CA GLU A 19 -20.12 -10.89 -7.89
C GLU A 19 -19.66 -10.22 -9.19
N LEU A 20 -20.00 -8.95 -9.39
CA LEU A 20 -19.52 -8.18 -10.53
C LEU A 20 -17.99 -8.04 -10.49
N ILE A 21 -17.42 -7.61 -9.36
CA ILE A 21 -15.98 -7.44 -9.16
C ILE A 21 -15.26 -8.78 -9.36
N VAL A 22 -15.80 -9.83 -8.73
CA VAL A 22 -15.25 -11.20 -8.84
C VAL A 22 -15.17 -11.65 -10.28
N GLY A 23 -16.24 -11.49 -11.07
CA GLY A 23 -16.25 -11.87 -12.47
C GLY A 23 -15.14 -11.21 -13.29
N TYR A 24 -14.87 -9.92 -13.05
CA TYR A 24 -13.78 -9.21 -13.72
C TYR A 24 -12.40 -9.68 -13.28
N LEU A 25 -12.19 -9.92 -11.97
CA LEU A 25 -10.91 -10.40 -11.45
C LEU A 25 -10.60 -11.84 -11.90
N GLU A 26 -11.60 -12.74 -11.90
CA GLU A 26 -11.44 -14.12 -12.37
C GLU A 26 -11.15 -14.18 -13.88
N GLN A 27 -11.73 -13.29 -14.70
CA GLN A 27 -11.39 -13.16 -16.13
C GLN A 27 -9.91 -12.79 -16.37
N GLU A 28 -9.30 -12.04 -15.46
CA GLU A 28 -7.87 -11.71 -15.50
C GLU A 28 -6.97 -12.80 -14.87
N GLY A 29 -7.57 -13.91 -14.42
CA GLY A 29 -6.86 -15.08 -13.90
C GLY A 29 -6.51 -15.03 -12.42
N TYR A 30 -7.06 -14.09 -11.65
CA TYR A 30 -6.90 -14.05 -10.21
C TYR A 30 -7.77 -15.08 -9.50
N ARG A 31 -7.27 -15.61 -8.40
CA ARG A 31 -8.12 -16.36 -7.46
C ARG A 31 -8.86 -15.37 -6.57
N VAL A 32 -10.15 -15.58 -6.33
CA VAL A 32 -10.95 -14.62 -5.56
C VAL A 32 -11.66 -15.29 -4.40
N ALA A 33 -11.49 -14.71 -3.21
CA ALA A 33 -12.28 -15.01 -2.02
C ALA A 33 -13.30 -13.88 -1.78
N ARG A 34 -14.44 -14.20 -1.18
CA ARG A 34 -15.56 -13.29 -0.97
C ARG A 34 -15.91 -13.20 0.49
N ALA A 35 -16.18 -12.02 1.00
CA ALA A 35 -16.79 -11.78 2.31
C ALA A 35 -17.84 -10.67 2.20
N HIS A 36 -18.84 -10.71 3.07
CA HIS A 36 -19.95 -9.74 3.06
C HIS A 36 -20.08 -8.97 4.37
N ASP A 37 -19.13 -9.16 5.28
CA ASP A 37 -19.01 -8.45 6.54
C ASP A 37 -17.57 -8.46 7.02
N GLY A 38 -17.25 -7.57 7.95
CA GLY A 38 -15.90 -7.40 8.46
C GLY A 38 -15.34 -8.60 9.21
N ARG A 39 -16.18 -9.36 9.93
CA ARG A 39 -15.76 -10.54 10.68
C ARG A 39 -15.36 -11.68 9.74
N ALA A 40 -16.21 -11.97 8.76
CA ALA A 40 -15.90 -12.94 7.71
C ALA A 40 -14.63 -12.59 6.94
N ALA A 41 -14.43 -11.30 6.66
CA ALA A 41 -13.22 -10.79 5.99
C ALA A 41 -11.95 -11.09 6.79
N LEU A 42 -11.93 -10.78 8.10
CA LEU A 42 -10.79 -11.04 8.98
C LEU A 42 -10.48 -12.53 9.12
N ASP A 43 -11.53 -13.36 9.26
CA ASP A 43 -11.38 -14.82 9.35
C ASP A 43 -10.85 -15.43 8.06
N LEU A 44 -11.29 -14.95 6.90
CA LEU A 44 -10.76 -15.36 5.60
C LEU A 44 -9.32 -14.90 5.41
N ALA A 45 -9.02 -13.66 5.77
CA ALA A 45 -7.67 -13.12 5.65
C ALA A 45 -6.65 -13.92 6.48
N ARG A 46 -7.00 -14.33 7.70
CA ARG A 46 -6.13 -15.18 8.54
C ARG A 46 -5.84 -16.54 7.92
N ARG A 47 -6.87 -17.18 7.34
CA ARG A 47 -6.76 -18.54 6.77
C ARG A 47 -6.14 -18.55 5.37
N ALA A 48 -6.57 -17.65 4.52
CA ALA A 48 -6.24 -17.68 3.10
C ALA A 48 -5.03 -16.81 2.73
N ARG A 49 -4.65 -15.86 3.58
CA ARG A 49 -3.54 -14.92 3.35
C ARG A 49 -3.60 -14.27 1.97
N PRO A 50 -4.61 -13.44 1.70
CA PRO A 50 -4.78 -12.82 0.41
C PRO A 50 -3.58 -11.89 0.07
N ASP A 51 -3.35 -11.72 -1.22
CA ASP A 51 -2.36 -10.79 -1.74
C ASP A 51 -2.88 -9.37 -1.81
N VAL A 52 -4.15 -9.23 -2.11
CA VAL A 52 -4.87 -7.95 -2.15
C VAL A 52 -6.20 -8.11 -1.44
N VAL A 53 -6.62 -7.06 -0.73
CA VAL A 53 -7.97 -6.96 -0.15
C VAL A 53 -8.64 -5.74 -0.78
N VAL A 54 -9.77 -5.94 -1.42
CA VAL A 54 -10.69 -4.89 -1.86
C VAL A 54 -11.74 -4.76 -0.78
N LEU A 55 -11.82 -3.63 -0.11
CA LEU A 55 -12.52 -3.47 1.16
C LEU A 55 -13.46 -2.27 1.15
N ASP A 56 -14.76 -2.53 1.28
CA ASP A 56 -15.71 -1.43 1.49
C ASP A 56 -15.53 -0.80 2.88
N LEU A 57 -15.65 0.52 2.94
CA LEU A 57 -15.64 1.26 4.20
C LEU A 57 -16.91 1.02 5.01
N MET A 58 -18.05 0.97 4.34
CA MET A 58 -19.38 0.96 4.96
C MET A 58 -19.88 -0.46 5.19
N LEU A 59 -19.13 -1.27 5.94
CA LEU A 59 -19.55 -2.63 6.31
C LEU A 59 -20.42 -2.65 7.57
N PRO A 60 -21.35 -3.58 7.68
CA PRO A 60 -22.10 -3.78 8.91
C PRO A 60 -21.23 -4.38 10.03
N GLU A 61 -21.57 -4.10 11.29
CA GLU A 61 -20.93 -4.58 12.53
C GLU A 61 -19.50 -4.05 12.74
N ILE A 62 -18.58 -4.36 11.87
CA ILE A 62 -17.18 -3.91 11.90
C ILE A 62 -16.93 -3.16 10.62
N ASP A 63 -16.71 -1.83 10.70
CA ASP A 63 -16.44 -1.00 9.54
C ASP A 63 -15.11 -1.35 8.86
N GLY A 64 -14.95 -0.91 7.61
CA GLY A 64 -13.77 -1.22 6.81
C GLY A 64 -12.47 -0.64 7.38
N LEU A 65 -12.52 0.49 8.09
CA LEU A 65 -11.33 1.06 8.74
C LEU A 65 -10.82 0.14 9.86
N GLU A 66 -11.74 -0.32 10.70
CA GLU A 66 -11.41 -1.24 11.78
C GLU A 66 -10.94 -2.60 11.23
N VAL A 67 -11.56 -3.10 10.15
CA VAL A 67 -11.09 -4.31 9.45
C VAL A 67 -9.65 -4.10 8.96
N CYS A 68 -9.33 -2.98 8.31
CA CYS A 68 -7.99 -2.67 7.85
C CYS A 68 -6.98 -2.61 9.00
N ARG A 69 -7.34 -1.93 10.09
CA ARG A 69 -6.49 -1.82 11.27
C ARG A 69 -6.18 -3.18 11.88
N GLN A 70 -7.18 -4.03 12.05
CA GLN A 70 -6.97 -5.38 12.58
C GLN A 70 -6.17 -6.25 11.60
N LEU A 71 -6.41 -6.14 10.31
CA LEU A 71 -5.67 -6.85 9.28
C LEU A 71 -4.16 -6.59 9.40
N ARG A 72 -3.76 -5.34 9.59
CA ARG A 72 -2.35 -4.92 9.75
C ARG A 72 -1.66 -5.48 11.00
N THR A 73 -2.40 -6.01 11.96
CA THR A 73 -1.81 -6.66 13.15
C THR A 73 -1.27 -8.07 12.89
N PHE A 74 -1.69 -8.73 11.81
CA PHE A 74 -1.32 -10.12 11.55
C PHE A 74 -0.97 -10.44 10.09
N ALA A 75 -1.19 -9.52 9.15
CA ALA A 75 -0.92 -9.71 7.73
C ALA A 75 -0.70 -8.37 7.02
N ASP A 76 0.05 -8.40 5.92
CA ASP A 76 0.38 -7.25 5.08
C ASP A 76 -0.05 -7.43 3.62
N PRO A 77 -1.34 -7.71 3.31
CA PRO A 77 -1.82 -7.64 1.94
C PRO A 77 -1.84 -6.18 1.48
N TYR A 78 -1.87 -5.95 0.17
CA TYR A 78 -2.28 -4.66 -0.34
C TYR A 78 -3.77 -4.44 -0.08
N VAL A 79 -4.16 -3.23 0.32
CA VAL A 79 -5.56 -2.88 0.62
C VAL A 79 -6.01 -1.73 -0.28
N ILE A 80 -7.05 -1.99 -1.09
CA ILE A 80 -7.78 -0.97 -1.85
C ILE A 80 -9.10 -0.71 -1.12
N MET A 81 -9.30 0.49 -0.61
CA MET A 81 -10.57 0.86 0.01
C MET A 81 -11.58 1.34 -1.02
N LEU A 82 -12.81 0.82 -0.93
CA LEU A 82 -13.95 1.34 -1.67
C LEU A 82 -14.67 2.37 -0.79
N THR A 83 -14.89 3.58 -1.32
CA THR A 83 -15.51 4.68 -0.56
C THR A 83 -16.71 5.25 -1.29
N ALA A 84 -17.72 5.72 -0.57
CA ALA A 84 -18.74 6.56 -1.15
C ALA A 84 -18.15 7.96 -1.47
N ARG A 85 -18.71 8.64 -2.46
CA ARG A 85 -18.20 9.89 -3.06
C ARG A 85 -18.09 11.10 -2.10
N ALA A 86 -18.45 10.95 -0.84
CA ALA A 86 -18.88 12.08 -0.04
C ALA A 86 -17.78 12.87 0.67
N GLU A 87 -16.64 12.28 1.10
CA GLU A 87 -15.72 13.08 1.92
C GLU A 87 -14.23 12.74 1.64
N GLU A 88 -13.49 13.80 1.30
CA GLU A 88 -12.02 13.80 1.27
C GLU A 88 -11.42 13.29 2.60
N VAL A 89 -12.14 13.50 3.69
CA VAL A 89 -11.81 13.06 5.04
C VAL A 89 -11.78 11.53 5.15
N ASP A 90 -12.74 10.81 4.56
CA ASP A 90 -12.77 9.34 4.61
C ASP A 90 -11.59 8.71 3.86
N LYS A 91 -11.16 9.33 2.77
CA LYS A 91 -9.98 8.91 2.01
C LYS A 91 -8.69 9.09 2.83
N LEU A 92 -8.55 10.24 3.49
CA LEU A 92 -7.39 10.54 4.34
C LEU A 92 -7.33 9.61 5.55
N ILE A 93 -8.48 9.34 6.19
CA ILE A 93 -8.57 8.42 7.34
C ILE A 93 -8.24 6.98 6.90
N GLY A 94 -8.79 6.51 5.77
CA GLY A 94 -8.54 5.18 5.26
C GLY A 94 -7.05 4.91 4.96
N LEU A 95 -6.39 5.86 4.32
CA LEU A 95 -4.96 5.77 4.05
C LEU A 95 -4.11 5.89 5.33
N ALA A 96 -4.55 6.72 6.30
CA ALA A 96 -3.87 6.84 7.60
C ALA A 96 -3.93 5.55 8.43
N VAL A 97 -4.97 4.72 8.24
CA VAL A 97 -5.14 3.40 8.89
C VAL A 97 -4.31 2.30 8.20
N GLY A 98 -3.69 2.60 7.06
CA GLY A 98 -2.80 1.67 6.37
C GLY A 98 -3.36 1.05 5.08
N ALA A 99 -4.38 1.64 4.45
CA ALA A 99 -4.76 1.31 3.08
C ALA A 99 -3.68 1.76 2.10
N ASP A 100 -3.52 1.02 1.00
CA ASP A 100 -2.53 1.32 -0.03
C ASP A 100 -3.11 2.17 -1.16
N ASP A 101 -4.40 2.07 -1.42
CA ASP A 101 -5.12 2.85 -2.43
C ASP A 101 -6.59 2.99 -2.04
N TYR A 102 -7.32 3.87 -2.72
CA TYR A 102 -8.76 3.99 -2.58
C TYR A 102 -9.43 4.17 -3.94
N LEU A 103 -10.70 3.78 -4.02
CA LEU A 103 -11.51 3.89 -5.21
C LEU A 103 -12.92 4.35 -4.82
N THR A 104 -13.37 5.46 -5.42
CA THR A 104 -14.69 6.04 -5.08
C THR A 104 -15.82 5.39 -5.86
N LYS A 105 -16.88 4.99 -5.17
CA LYS A 105 -18.14 4.53 -5.79
C LYS A 105 -18.92 5.73 -6.38
N PRO A 106 -19.49 5.62 -7.59
CA PRO A 106 -19.42 4.50 -8.53
C PRO A 106 -18.09 4.48 -9.29
N PHE A 107 -17.52 3.30 -9.50
CA PHE A 107 -16.29 3.08 -10.23
C PHE A 107 -16.46 2.11 -11.41
N SER A 108 -15.52 2.11 -12.32
CA SER A 108 -15.44 1.08 -13.35
C SER A 108 -14.77 -0.17 -12.81
N PRO A 109 -15.35 -1.39 -12.95
CA PRO A 109 -14.67 -2.63 -12.57
C PRO A 109 -13.30 -2.80 -13.26
N ARG A 110 -13.13 -2.29 -14.47
CA ARG A 110 -11.83 -2.28 -15.16
C ARG A 110 -10.80 -1.39 -14.48
N GLU A 111 -11.22 -0.29 -13.88
CA GLU A 111 -10.34 0.57 -13.09
C GLU A 111 -9.85 -0.16 -11.85
N LEU A 112 -10.75 -0.84 -11.12
CA LEU A 112 -10.36 -1.67 -9.97
C LEU A 112 -9.35 -2.75 -10.37
N VAL A 113 -9.60 -3.47 -11.46
CA VAL A 113 -8.66 -4.49 -11.99
C VAL A 113 -7.30 -3.88 -12.30
N ALA A 114 -7.25 -2.72 -12.95
CA ALA A 114 -5.98 -2.03 -13.24
C ALA A 114 -5.21 -1.68 -11.96
N ARG A 115 -5.90 -1.23 -10.90
CA ARG A 115 -5.30 -0.93 -9.60
C ARG A 115 -4.78 -2.18 -8.91
N VAL A 116 -5.56 -3.28 -8.88
CA VAL A 116 -5.11 -4.59 -8.36
C VAL A 116 -3.85 -5.05 -9.09
N LYS A 117 -3.84 -4.96 -10.41
CA LYS A 117 -2.69 -5.33 -11.24
C LYS A 117 -1.45 -4.47 -10.94
N ALA A 118 -1.64 -3.16 -10.78
CA ALA A 118 -0.57 -2.23 -10.44
C ALA A 118 0.07 -2.58 -9.07
N LEU A 119 -0.76 -2.88 -8.07
CA LEU A 119 -0.29 -3.29 -6.74
C LEU A 119 0.48 -4.61 -6.78
N LEU A 120 0.02 -5.60 -7.53
CA LEU A 120 0.62 -6.94 -7.61
C LEU A 120 1.91 -7.00 -8.45
N ARG A 121 2.17 -6.04 -9.35
CA ARG A 121 3.44 -5.96 -10.10
C ARG A 121 4.65 -5.67 -9.20
N ARG A 122 4.44 -5.24 -7.98
CA ARG A 122 5.51 -4.90 -7.05
C ARG A 122 6.17 -6.16 -6.51
N PRO A 123 7.52 -6.21 -6.44
CA PRO A 123 8.21 -7.29 -5.78
C PRO A 123 7.81 -7.35 -4.31
N ARG A 124 7.22 -8.48 -3.90
CA ARG A 124 7.09 -8.82 -2.48
C ARG A 124 8.38 -9.46 -1.99
N ALA A 125 8.65 -9.34 -0.70
CA ALA A 125 9.72 -10.10 -0.07
C ALA A 125 9.54 -11.60 -0.38
N GLY A 126 10.52 -12.23 -1.03
CA GLY A 126 10.60 -13.69 -1.16
C GLY A 126 10.62 -14.31 -2.55
N VAL A 127 10.46 -13.58 -3.65
CA VAL A 127 10.53 -14.17 -5.00
C VAL A 127 11.33 -13.26 -5.94
N ALA A 128 12.63 -13.31 -5.85
CA ALA A 128 13.51 -12.85 -6.93
C ALA A 128 14.76 -13.74 -6.96
N THR A 129 15.20 -14.11 -8.13
CA THR A 129 16.59 -14.51 -8.41
C THR A 129 17.44 -13.26 -8.09
N ALA A 130 17.79 -13.12 -6.82
CA ALA A 130 18.44 -11.92 -6.31
C ALA A 130 19.91 -11.87 -6.75
N PRO A 131 20.42 -10.68 -7.11
CA PRO A 131 21.85 -10.41 -6.99
C PRO A 131 22.29 -10.69 -5.53
N PRO A 132 23.60 -10.89 -5.29
CA PRO A 132 24.07 -11.13 -3.93
C PRO A 132 23.53 -10.07 -2.98
N PRO A 133 23.14 -10.46 -1.74
CA PRO A 133 22.50 -9.57 -0.79
C PRO A 133 23.33 -8.29 -0.62
N ALA A 134 22.69 -7.15 -0.85
CA ALA A 134 23.33 -5.87 -0.65
C ALA A 134 23.26 -5.53 0.86
N PRO A 135 24.34 -5.02 1.46
CA PRO A 135 24.30 -4.64 2.87
C PRO A 135 23.23 -3.56 3.12
N PRO A 136 22.62 -3.55 4.31
CA PRO A 136 21.68 -2.51 4.69
C PRO A 136 22.28 -1.11 4.49
N ARG A 137 21.50 -0.19 3.99
CA ARG A 137 21.89 1.22 3.87
C ARG A 137 21.64 1.92 5.19
N TRP A 138 22.65 2.57 5.72
CA TRP A 138 22.59 3.30 6.98
C TRP A 138 22.49 4.80 6.77
N PHE A 139 21.62 5.45 7.52
CA PHE A 139 21.38 6.90 7.51
C PHE A 139 21.26 7.41 8.96
N GLY A 140 22.40 7.61 9.62
CA GLY A 140 22.43 7.88 11.05
C GLY A 140 22.00 6.65 11.85
N ASP A 141 20.92 6.76 12.61
CA ASP A 141 20.32 5.67 13.39
C ASP A 141 19.33 4.79 12.61
N LEU A 142 19.03 5.16 11.37
CA LEU A 142 18.10 4.43 10.51
C LEU A 142 18.83 3.49 9.54
N SER A 143 18.43 2.23 9.51
CA SER A 143 18.87 1.25 8.51
C SER A 143 17.72 0.84 7.59
N VAL A 144 18.03 0.67 6.31
CA VAL A 144 17.10 0.18 5.28
C VAL A 144 17.70 -1.04 4.61
N ASP A 145 17.12 -2.20 4.86
CA ASP A 145 17.48 -3.46 4.23
C ASP A 145 16.46 -3.78 3.12
N ALA A 146 16.94 -3.74 1.87
CA ALA A 146 16.09 -3.98 0.72
C ALA A 146 15.79 -5.47 0.49
N ASP A 147 16.64 -6.37 1.02
CA ASP A 147 16.54 -7.81 0.81
C ASP A 147 15.60 -8.45 1.85
N THR A 148 15.69 -8.01 3.11
CA THR A 148 14.79 -8.48 4.18
C THR A 148 13.48 -7.68 4.25
N HIS A 149 13.37 -6.57 3.51
CA HIS A 149 12.25 -5.62 3.60
C HIS A 149 12.09 -5.01 4.99
N GLU A 150 13.20 -4.80 5.71
CA GLU A 150 13.20 -4.21 7.03
C GLU A 150 13.72 -2.77 7.03
N VAL A 151 13.07 -1.95 7.82
CA VAL A 151 13.57 -0.62 8.19
C VAL A 151 13.66 -0.58 9.71
N ARG A 152 14.83 -0.24 10.23
CA ARG A 152 15.07 -0.21 11.68
C ARG A 152 15.61 1.14 12.10
N ARG A 153 15.24 1.54 13.32
CA ARG A 153 15.88 2.65 14.03
C ARG A 153 16.63 2.07 15.23
N GLY A 154 17.96 2.05 15.17
CA GLY A 154 18.74 1.25 16.09
C GLY A 154 18.31 -0.21 16.05
N ASP A 155 17.85 -0.75 17.18
CA ASP A 155 17.37 -2.13 17.28
C ASP A 155 15.85 -2.27 16.99
N ASP A 156 15.10 -1.16 16.92
CA ASP A 156 13.66 -1.16 16.77
C ASP A 156 13.25 -1.36 15.30
N LEU A 157 12.49 -2.41 15.02
CA LEU A 157 11.88 -2.65 13.71
C LEU A 157 10.69 -1.71 13.52
N LEU A 158 10.69 -0.94 12.44
CA LEU A 158 9.59 -0.03 12.11
C LEU A 158 8.52 -0.77 11.28
N ALA A 159 7.27 -0.73 11.75
CA ALA A 159 6.14 -1.36 11.08
C ALA A 159 5.67 -0.51 9.88
N LEU A 160 6.25 -0.77 8.72
CA LEU A 160 5.86 -0.14 7.46
C LEU A 160 4.89 -1.03 6.68
N THR A 161 3.92 -0.41 6.01
CA THR A 161 3.12 -1.14 5.00
C THR A 161 3.97 -1.45 3.77
N PRO A 162 3.57 -2.42 2.92
CA PRO A 162 4.31 -2.74 1.70
C PRO A 162 4.60 -1.53 0.81
N LEU A 163 3.66 -0.59 0.75
CA LEU A 163 3.79 0.61 -0.05
C LEU A 163 4.72 1.65 0.57
N GLU A 164 4.62 1.84 1.88
CA GLU A 164 5.54 2.70 2.62
C GLU A 164 6.98 2.20 2.50
N PHE A 165 7.18 0.87 2.60
CA PHE A 165 8.49 0.28 2.36
C PHE A 165 8.98 0.51 0.93
N ALA A 166 8.13 0.39 -0.09
CA ALA A 166 8.49 0.67 -1.48
C ALA A 166 8.97 2.12 -1.67
N LEU A 167 8.29 3.08 -1.04
CA LEU A 167 8.70 4.49 -1.05
C LEU A 167 10.06 4.70 -0.37
N VAL A 168 10.25 4.14 0.82
CA VAL A 168 11.55 4.22 1.55
C VAL A 168 12.66 3.60 0.72
N ARG A 169 12.44 2.41 0.16
CA ARG A 169 13.42 1.72 -0.68
C ARG A 169 13.83 2.55 -1.89
N LEU A 170 12.85 3.15 -2.57
CA LEU A 170 13.09 3.98 -3.76
C LEU A 170 13.86 5.26 -3.40
N LEU A 171 13.36 6.01 -2.44
CA LEU A 171 13.96 7.30 -2.04
C LEU A 171 15.35 7.12 -1.47
N SER A 172 15.55 6.15 -0.57
CA SER A 172 16.84 5.88 0.09
C SER A 172 17.89 5.27 -0.85
N ALA A 173 17.47 4.66 -1.97
CA ALA A 173 18.38 4.20 -3.00
C ALA A 173 19.02 5.37 -3.79
N HIS A 174 18.40 6.55 -3.75
CA HIS A 174 18.85 7.71 -4.48
C HIS A 174 18.93 8.97 -3.60
N PRO A 175 19.81 8.97 -2.57
CA PRO A 175 19.91 10.09 -1.63
C PRO A 175 20.13 11.43 -2.35
N ARG A 176 19.44 12.46 -1.89
CA ARG A 176 19.48 13.83 -2.45
C ARG A 176 18.85 14.00 -3.83
N ARG A 177 18.49 12.94 -4.55
CA ARG A 177 17.72 13.04 -5.78
C ARG A 177 16.29 13.49 -5.45
N VAL A 178 15.82 14.51 -6.16
CA VAL A 178 14.42 14.93 -6.09
C VAL A 178 13.60 14.10 -7.06
N PHE A 179 12.53 13.49 -6.57
CA PHE A 179 11.52 12.82 -7.38
C PHE A 179 10.27 13.68 -7.44
N THR A 180 9.73 13.88 -8.64
CA THR A 180 8.41 14.51 -8.78
C THR A 180 7.31 13.57 -8.24
N ARG A 181 6.12 14.12 -7.97
CA ARG A 181 4.98 13.30 -7.56
C ARG A 181 4.63 12.24 -8.61
N GLU A 182 4.62 12.62 -9.87
CA GLU A 182 4.40 11.71 -11.00
C GLU A 182 5.41 10.57 -11.00
N GLN A 183 6.71 10.89 -10.91
CA GLN A 183 7.76 9.86 -10.87
C GLN A 183 7.61 8.89 -9.71
N LEU A 184 7.17 9.35 -8.54
CA LEU A 184 6.92 8.48 -7.39
C LEU A 184 5.69 7.61 -7.62
N LEU A 185 4.61 8.18 -8.17
CA LEU A 185 3.41 7.44 -8.54
C LEU A 185 3.72 6.36 -9.57
N ASP A 186 4.40 6.70 -10.67
CA ASP A 186 4.76 5.77 -11.73
C ASP A 186 5.64 4.63 -11.20
N GLN A 187 6.67 4.95 -10.39
CA GLN A 187 7.61 3.94 -9.91
C GLN A 187 7.06 3.09 -8.76
N VAL A 188 6.14 3.62 -7.97
CA VAL A 188 5.57 2.92 -6.82
C VAL A 188 4.18 2.37 -7.09
N TRP A 189 3.31 3.05 -7.84
CA TRP A 189 1.99 2.55 -8.24
C TRP A 189 1.96 1.96 -9.66
N GLY A 190 2.92 2.35 -10.53
CA GLY A 190 3.06 1.90 -11.91
C GLY A 190 2.49 2.90 -12.91
N ASP A 191 2.97 2.81 -14.17
CA ASP A 191 2.66 3.77 -15.24
C ASP A 191 1.16 3.84 -15.60
N ASP A 192 0.40 2.79 -15.27
CA ASP A 192 -1.05 2.71 -15.49
C ASP A 192 -1.87 3.20 -14.29
N TYR A 193 -1.25 3.89 -13.32
CA TYR A 193 -1.98 4.41 -12.18
C TYR A 193 -2.69 5.73 -12.52
N TYR A 194 -4.00 5.68 -12.61
CA TYR A 194 -4.88 6.83 -12.88
C TYR A 194 -5.56 7.38 -11.61
N GLY A 195 -5.02 7.07 -10.44
CA GLY A 195 -5.56 7.52 -9.16
C GLY A 195 -5.24 8.97 -8.84
N ASP A 196 -5.82 9.43 -7.72
CA ASP A 196 -5.60 10.77 -7.19
C ASP A 196 -4.17 10.90 -6.65
N GLY A 197 -3.45 11.94 -7.08
CA GLY A 197 -2.10 12.22 -6.59
C GLY A 197 -1.99 12.48 -5.08
N HIS A 198 -3.11 12.79 -4.42
CA HIS A 198 -3.17 12.95 -2.97
C HIS A 198 -2.84 11.67 -2.19
N VAL A 199 -3.00 10.48 -2.79
CA VAL A 199 -2.62 9.22 -2.16
C VAL A 199 -1.15 9.23 -1.74
N LEU A 200 -0.27 9.74 -2.59
CA LEU A 200 1.16 9.86 -2.29
C LEU A 200 1.42 10.76 -1.07
N ASP A 201 0.77 11.93 -1.02
CA ASP A 201 1.01 12.90 0.06
C ASP A 201 0.61 12.32 1.42
N VAL A 202 -0.44 11.49 1.48
CA VAL A 202 -0.85 10.78 2.69
C VAL A 202 0.18 9.72 3.10
N HIS A 203 0.65 8.89 2.15
CA HIS A 203 1.69 7.90 2.46
C HIS A 203 3.00 8.56 2.91
N ILE A 204 3.38 9.70 2.34
CA ILE A 204 4.52 10.48 2.82
C ILE A 204 4.28 10.99 4.25
N SER A 205 3.07 11.45 4.55
CA SER A 205 2.70 11.86 5.92
C SER A 205 2.81 10.69 6.91
N ASN A 206 2.25 9.53 6.56
CA ASN A 206 2.32 8.32 7.39
C ASN A 206 3.77 7.86 7.61
N LEU A 207 4.57 7.87 6.56
CA LEU A 207 6.00 7.57 6.64
C LEU A 207 6.71 8.50 7.62
N ARG A 208 6.45 9.80 7.55
CA ARG A 208 7.06 10.76 8.47
C ARG A 208 6.71 10.46 9.92
N HIS A 209 5.46 10.10 10.21
CA HIS A 209 5.07 9.71 11.57
C HIS A 209 5.82 8.46 12.09
N LYS A 210 6.29 7.60 11.19
CA LYS A 210 7.03 6.38 11.53
C LYS A 210 8.55 6.59 11.53
N LEU A 211 9.06 7.40 10.60
CA LEU A 211 10.50 7.57 10.37
C LEU A 211 11.10 8.78 11.06
N GLU A 212 10.35 9.84 11.29
CA GLU A 212 10.90 11.09 11.78
C GLU A 212 10.73 11.21 13.31
N ALA A 213 11.67 11.87 13.96
CA ALA A 213 11.52 12.26 15.35
C ALA A 213 10.48 13.40 15.48
N ASP A 214 10.43 14.30 14.49
CA ASP A 214 9.46 15.36 14.36
C ASP A 214 8.91 15.36 12.91
N PRO A 215 7.67 14.85 12.68
CA PRO A 215 7.07 14.80 11.35
C PRO A 215 6.88 16.18 10.68
N ALA A 216 6.81 17.26 11.47
CA ALA A 216 6.67 18.62 10.95
C ALA A 216 8.01 19.17 10.41
N ASN A 217 9.14 18.67 10.93
CA ASN A 217 10.50 19.02 10.50
C ASN A 217 11.25 17.78 10.01
N PRO A 218 10.83 17.16 8.90
CA PRO A 218 11.35 15.88 8.44
C PRO A 218 12.81 15.99 7.98
N VAL A 219 13.60 15.00 8.36
CA VAL A 219 15.01 14.85 7.99
C VAL A 219 15.19 13.78 6.91
N TYR A 220 14.45 12.67 7.01
CA TYR A 220 14.57 11.54 6.09
C TYR A 220 13.77 11.78 4.80
N VAL A 221 12.50 12.15 4.91
CA VAL A 221 11.65 12.38 3.73
C VAL A 221 11.34 13.87 3.62
N GLU A 222 12.23 14.59 2.94
CA GLU A 222 12.13 16.04 2.76
C GLU A 222 11.17 16.42 1.62
N THR A 223 10.40 17.50 1.82
CA THR A 223 9.65 18.15 0.74
C THR A 223 10.52 19.18 0.05
N VAL A 224 10.65 19.07 -1.27
CA VAL A 224 11.24 20.10 -2.11
C VAL A 224 10.10 20.90 -2.74
N ARG A 225 9.83 22.09 -2.21
CA ARG A 225 8.69 22.93 -2.63
C ARG A 225 8.65 23.13 -4.14
N GLY A 226 7.50 22.89 -4.74
CA GLY A 226 7.31 23.02 -6.19
C GLY A 226 7.93 21.90 -7.04
N ALA A 227 8.67 20.95 -6.44
CA ALA A 227 9.34 19.89 -7.19
C ALA A 227 8.90 18.47 -6.77
N GLY A 228 8.75 18.17 -5.47
CA GLY A 228 8.36 16.85 -5.01
C GLY A 228 9.04 16.46 -3.69
N TYR A 229 9.57 15.23 -3.63
CA TYR A 229 10.17 14.66 -2.43
C TYR A 229 11.58 14.12 -2.69
N ARG A 230 12.39 14.05 -1.63
CA ARG A 230 13.73 13.44 -1.69
C ARG A 230 14.08 12.77 -0.36
N TRP A 231 15.04 11.87 -0.42
CA TRP A 231 15.72 11.38 0.79
C TRP A 231 16.79 12.38 1.20
N GLY A 232 16.70 12.91 2.40
CA GLY A 232 17.60 13.98 2.90
C GLY A 232 19.01 13.49 3.22
N PRO A 233 19.20 12.47 4.10
CA PRO A 233 20.50 12.03 4.54
C PRO A 233 21.32 11.35 3.44
N ARG A 234 22.66 11.41 3.58
CA ARG A 234 23.57 10.56 2.82
C ARG A 234 23.76 9.24 3.56
N PRO A 235 24.07 8.12 2.85
CA PRO A 235 24.49 6.90 3.50
C PRO A 235 25.74 7.16 4.37
N ALA A 236 25.82 6.48 5.50
CA ALA A 236 26.99 6.48 6.35
C ALA A 236 28.15 5.71 5.71
#